data_d1addfc87ae990a7a533b02609ac176d
#
_entry.id   d1addfc87ae990a7a533b02609ac176d
#
_cell.length_a   1.000
_cell.length_b   1.000
_cell.length_c   1.000
_cell.angle_alpha   90.00
_cell.angle_beta   90.00
_cell.angle_gamma   90.00
#
_symmetry.space_group_name_H-M   'P 1'
#
loop_
_entity.id
_entity.type
_entity.pdbx_description
1 polymer ?
#
loop_
_entity_poly.entity_id
_entity_poly.type
_entity_poly.pdbx_seq_one_letter_code
_entity_poly.pdbx_strand_id
1 'polypeptide(L)'
;MESKDYDRPPEMALKPGYKYHANLVTEKGVVKVRLFAKEAPATVNNFVFLARDGYFDGTTFHRVIENFMVQGGDPTGTGTGGPGYRIQDEFHPDLRHDRPGRLSMANAGPNTGGSQFFITHVATPWLDDRHAVFGEVVEGMEIVHAIREREPQRDREPGDRIERVEIEESPHS
;
A
#
# COMPACT_ATOMS: atom_id res chain seq x y z
N MET A 1 11.33 -8.28 14.63
CA MET A 1 10.00 -7.68 14.87
C MET A 1 8.92 -8.73 14.75
N GLU A 2 8.04 -8.77 15.71
CA GLU A 2 6.93 -9.70 15.66
C GLU A 2 5.91 -9.24 14.63
N SER A 3 5.41 -10.17 13.80
CA SER A 3 4.30 -9.86 12.92
C SER A 3 3.02 -9.80 13.74
N LYS A 4 2.13 -8.91 13.35
CA LYS A 4 0.83 -8.75 13.99
C LYS A 4 -0.21 -9.50 13.19
N ASP A 5 -1.01 -10.30 13.90
CA ASP A 5 -2.13 -11.03 13.32
C ASP A 5 -3.41 -10.57 13.98
N TYR A 6 -4.44 -10.42 13.17
CA TYR A 6 -5.75 -9.96 13.62
C TYR A 6 -6.80 -11.01 13.29
N ASP A 7 -7.82 -11.10 14.12
CA ASP A 7 -8.87 -12.11 13.95
C ASP A 7 -9.84 -11.77 12.81
N ARG A 8 -9.96 -10.50 12.46
CA ARG A 8 -10.94 -10.04 11.49
C ARG A 8 -10.52 -8.67 10.92
N PRO A 9 -11.07 -8.29 9.76
CA PRO A 9 -10.84 -6.94 9.23
C PRO A 9 -11.31 -5.86 10.21
N PRO A 10 -10.71 -4.67 10.15
CA PRO A 10 -11.07 -3.59 11.07
C PRO A 10 -12.47 -3.05 10.80
N GLU A 11 -13.14 -2.61 11.86
CA GLU A 11 -14.37 -1.87 11.72
C GLU A 11 -14.10 -0.52 11.07
N MET A 12 -15.11 0.02 10.37
CA MET A 12 -14.99 1.31 9.72
C MET A 12 -14.76 2.41 10.76
N ALA A 13 -13.62 3.08 10.66
CA ALA A 13 -13.22 4.15 11.57
C ALA A 13 -12.90 5.47 10.86
N LEU A 14 -12.99 5.50 9.52
CA LEU A 14 -12.78 6.74 8.79
C LEU A 14 -13.93 7.71 9.06
N LYS A 15 -13.60 8.98 9.23
CA LYS A 15 -14.62 10.01 9.47
C LYS A 15 -15.19 10.47 8.13
N PRO A 16 -16.52 10.45 7.95
CA PRO A 16 -17.14 10.89 6.70
C PRO A 16 -16.73 12.33 6.34
N GLY A 17 -16.38 12.53 5.07
CA GLY A 17 -15.99 13.85 4.58
C GLY A 17 -14.59 14.30 4.92
N TYR A 18 -13.82 13.52 5.67
CA TYR A 18 -12.44 13.86 5.99
C TYR A 18 -11.52 13.46 4.83
N LYS A 19 -10.41 14.20 4.72
CA LYS A 19 -9.33 13.87 3.77
C LYS A 19 -8.26 13.07 4.49
N TYR A 20 -7.71 12.09 3.80
CA TYR A 20 -6.68 11.21 4.34
C TYR A 20 -5.46 11.20 3.44
N HIS A 21 -4.30 11.37 4.05
CA HIS A 21 -3.00 11.22 3.40
C HIS A 21 -2.15 10.28 4.24
N ALA A 22 -1.20 9.63 3.61
CA ALA A 22 -0.22 8.82 4.30
C ALA A 22 1.18 9.26 3.89
N ASN A 23 2.09 9.33 4.86
CA ASN A 23 3.50 9.56 4.60
C ASN A 23 4.22 8.24 4.84
N LEU A 24 4.71 7.62 3.77
CA LEU A 24 5.53 6.43 3.87
C LEU A 24 6.97 6.91 4.11
N VAL A 25 7.41 6.78 5.35
CA VAL A 25 8.76 7.19 5.74
C VAL A 25 9.69 6.02 5.50
N THR A 26 10.48 6.11 4.43
CA THR A 26 11.37 5.02 4.01
C THR A 26 12.83 5.42 4.23
N GLU A 27 13.72 4.44 4.18
CA GLU A 27 15.15 4.73 4.28
C GLU A 27 15.69 5.54 3.10
N LYS A 28 14.94 5.65 2.00
CA LYS A 28 15.31 6.49 0.85
C LYS A 28 14.70 7.88 0.91
N GLY A 29 13.74 8.11 1.79
CA GLY A 29 13.04 9.38 1.91
C GLY A 29 11.55 9.17 2.14
N VAL A 30 10.78 10.24 2.08
CA VAL A 30 9.35 10.23 2.36
C VAL A 30 8.55 10.26 1.06
N VAL A 31 7.57 9.36 0.96
CA VAL A 31 6.60 9.33 -0.13
C VAL A 31 5.25 9.70 0.45
N LYS A 32 4.68 10.81 -0.02
CA LYS A 32 3.33 11.22 0.43
C LYS A 32 2.30 10.78 -0.57
N VAL A 33 1.26 10.09 -0.09
CA VAL A 33 0.16 9.61 -0.92
C VAL A 33 -1.16 10.19 -0.43
N ARG A 34 -2.03 10.48 -1.37
CA ARG A 34 -3.42 10.83 -1.09
C ARG A 34 -4.24 9.55 -1.13
N LEU A 35 -5.05 9.32 -0.11
CA LEU A 35 -5.88 8.11 -0.02
C LEU A 35 -7.29 8.42 -0.51
N PHE A 36 -7.85 7.55 -1.33
CA PHE A 36 -9.17 7.74 -1.93
C PHE A 36 -10.27 7.20 -1.01
N ALA A 37 -10.44 7.87 0.14
CA ALA A 37 -11.35 7.41 1.18
C ALA A 37 -12.82 7.43 0.75
N LYS A 38 -13.19 8.29 -0.19
CA LYS A 38 -14.57 8.38 -0.69
C LYS A 38 -14.89 7.24 -1.65
N GLU A 39 -13.96 6.93 -2.56
CA GLU A 39 -14.19 5.96 -3.64
C GLU A 39 -13.82 4.53 -3.22
N ALA A 40 -12.88 4.37 -2.30
CA ALA A 40 -12.42 3.06 -1.83
C ALA A 40 -12.35 3.03 -0.30
N PRO A 41 -13.49 3.26 0.39
CA PRO A 41 -13.47 3.46 1.85
C PRO A 41 -13.00 2.25 2.64
N ALA A 42 -13.41 1.04 2.28
CA ALA A 42 -13.02 -0.15 3.02
C ALA A 42 -11.51 -0.43 2.87
N THR A 43 -10.97 -0.25 1.68
CA THR A 43 -9.55 -0.46 1.41
C THR A 43 -8.71 0.59 2.14
N VAL A 44 -9.12 1.86 2.06
CA VAL A 44 -8.43 2.95 2.77
C VAL A 44 -8.51 2.73 4.28
N ASN A 45 -9.69 2.36 4.80
CA ASN A 45 -9.85 2.08 6.22
C ASN A 45 -8.90 0.99 6.70
N ASN A 46 -8.77 -0.08 5.93
CA ASN A 46 -7.84 -1.17 6.24
C ASN A 46 -6.39 -0.66 6.31
N PHE A 47 -5.97 0.10 5.31
CA PHE A 47 -4.61 0.64 5.27
C PHE A 47 -4.34 1.59 6.44
N VAL A 48 -5.28 2.50 6.73
CA VAL A 48 -5.17 3.46 7.83
C VAL A 48 -5.08 2.73 9.17
N PHE A 49 -5.94 1.71 9.37
CA PHE A 49 -5.90 0.92 10.60
C PHE A 49 -4.54 0.27 10.80
N LEU A 50 -4.03 -0.40 9.78
CA LEU A 50 -2.74 -1.09 9.87
C LEU A 50 -1.61 -0.09 10.12
N ALA A 51 -1.63 1.05 9.43
CA ALA A 51 -0.61 2.08 9.61
C ALA A 51 -0.62 2.64 11.05
N ARG A 52 -1.80 2.94 11.57
CA ARG A 52 -1.94 3.48 12.94
C ARG A 52 -1.55 2.48 14.01
N ASP A 53 -1.69 1.20 13.73
CA ASP A 53 -1.31 0.14 14.67
C ASP A 53 0.16 -0.26 14.56
N GLY A 54 0.94 0.45 13.75
CA GLY A 54 2.37 0.19 13.58
C GLY A 54 2.68 -1.05 12.77
N TYR A 55 1.71 -1.59 12.03
CA TYR A 55 1.87 -2.83 11.28
C TYR A 55 3.00 -2.75 10.25
N PHE A 56 3.14 -1.60 9.60
CA PHE A 56 4.13 -1.43 8.54
C PHE A 56 5.52 -1.06 9.03
N ASP A 57 5.67 -0.79 10.35
CA ASP A 57 6.96 -0.36 10.89
C ASP A 57 8.02 -1.44 10.70
N GLY A 58 9.12 -1.09 10.04
CA GLY A 58 10.23 -2.01 9.79
C GLY A 58 9.99 -3.01 8.66
N THR A 59 8.85 -2.96 7.98
CA THR A 59 8.61 -3.81 6.80
C THR A 59 9.42 -3.30 5.61
N THR A 60 9.54 -4.11 4.55
CA THR A 60 10.39 -3.78 3.43
C THR A 60 9.62 -3.77 2.12
N PHE A 61 10.19 -3.13 1.11
CA PHE A 61 9.73 -3.30 -0.27
C PHE A 61 10.38 -4.58 -0.79
N HIS A 62 9.70 -5.69 -0.60
CA HIS A 62 10.24 -7.02 -0.87
C HIS A 62 10.25 -7.40 -2.35
N ARG A 63 9.47 -6.72 -3.18
CA ARG A 63 9.43 -6.97 -4.62
C ARG A 63 9.41 -5.63 -5.35
N VAL A 64 10.47 -5.35 -6.10
CA VAL A 64 10.61 -4.09 -6.84
C VAL A 64 11.11 -4.41 -8.24
N ILE A 65 10.30 -4.10 -9.23
CA ILE A 65 10.61 -4.34 -10.64
C ILE A 65 10.63 -2.99 -11.34
N GLU A 66 11.81 -2.61 -11.86
CA GLU A 66 11.99 -1.34 -12.55
C GLU A 66 11.01 -1.24 -13.73
N ASN A 67 10.47 -0.06 -13.94
CA ASN A 67 9.48 0.24 -14.97
C ASN A 67 8.17 -0.53 -14.80
N PHE A 68 7.90 -1.02 -13.57
CA PHE A 68 6.65 -1.66 -13.24
C PHE A 68 6.12 -1.13 -11.90
N MET A 69 6.69 -1.57 -10.76
CA MET A 69 6.14 -1.18 -9.46
C MET A 69 7.11 -1.47 -8.31
N VAL A 70 6.81 -0.88 -7.15
CA VAL A 70 7.42 -1.24 -5.86
C VAL A 70 6.33 -1.82 -4.97
N GLN A 71 6.56 -3.00 -4.40
CA GLN A 71 5.57 -3.72 -3.58
C GLN A 71 6.11 -3.94 -2.17
N GLY A 72 5.28 -3.64 -1.18
CA GLY A 72 5.64 -3.81 0.23
C GLY A 72 4.43 -4.16 1.09
N GLY A 73 4.58 -4.05 2.39
CA GLY A 73 3.49 -4.27 3.34
C GLY A 73 3.40 -5.69 3.90
N ASP A 74 4.42 -6.52 3.65
CA ASP A 74 4.49 -7.88 4.19
C ASP A 74 5.53 -7.93 5.32
N PRO A 75 5.12 -8.14 6.58
CA PRO A 75 6.07 -8.19 7.69
C PRO A 75 7.12 -9.29 7.55
N THR A 76 6.81 -10.37 6.82
CA THR A 76 7.77 -11.47 6.62
C THR A 76 8.81 -11.14 5.55
N GLY A 77 8.52 -10.18 4.67
CA GLY A 77 9.42 -9.81 3.58
C GLY A 77 9.52 -10.83 2.45
N THR A 78 8.65 -11.84 2.44
CA THR A 78 8.71 -12.95 1.46
C THR A 78 7.66 -12.84 0.36
N GLY A 79 6.62 -12.03 0.58
CA GLY A 79 5.48 -11.94 -0.33
C GLY A 79 4.31 -12.85 0.07
N THR A 80 4.47 -13.64 1.13
CA THR A 80 3.45 -14.59 1.57
C THR A 80 2.75 -14.20 2.86
N GLY A 81 3.22 -13.15 3.53
CA GLY A 81 2.66 -12.73 4.81
C GLY A 81 1.48 -11.79 4.66
N GLY A 82 0.75 -11.61 5.73
CA GLY A 82 -0.41 -10.72 5.77
C GLY A 82 -0.93 -10.55 7.19
N PRO A 83 -2.05 -9.83 7.34
CA PRO A 83 -2.55 -9.45 8.67
C PRO A 83 -3.41 -10.51 9.36
N GLY A 84 -3.62 -11.67 8.76
CA GLY A 84 -4.45 -12.73 9.34
C GLY A 84 -5.90 -12.71 8.86
N TYR A 85 -6.25 -11.77 7.99
CA TYR A 85 -7.58 -11.67 7.41
C TYR A 85 -7.47 -11.26 5.93
N ARG A 86 -8.58 -11.30 5.23
CA ARG A 86 -8.67 -10.84 3.84
C ARG A 86 -9.78 -9.81 3.72
N ILE A 87 -9.62 -8.88 2.77
CA ILE A 87 -10.65 -7.90 2.45
C ILE A 87 -11.14 -8.12 1.03
N GLN A 88 -12.39 -7.74 0.78
CA GLN A 88 -12.98 -7.84 -0.55
C GLN A 88 -12.38 -6.80 -1.49
N ASP A 89 -12.33 -7.12 -2.75
CA ASP A 89 -11.92 -6.17 -3.77
C ASP A 89 -12.89 -5.00 -3.81
N GLU A 90 -12.35 -3.81 -4.06
CA GLU A 90 -13.15 -2.59 -4.06
C GLU A 90 -12.75 -1.77 -5.28
N PHE A 91 -13.25 -2.19 -6.44
CA PHE A 91 -12.93 -1.51 -7.69
C PHE A 91 -13.86 -0.33 -7.91
N HIS A 92 -13.33 0.73 -8.50
CA HIS A 92 -14.11 1.91 -8.84
C HIS A 92 -13.78 2.30 -10.29
N PRO A 93 -14.77 2.59 -11.12
CA PRO A 93 -14.51 2.86 -12.55
C PRO A 93 -13.60 4.06 -12.80
N ASP A 94 -13.52 5.00 -11.87
CA ASP A 94 -12.64 6.17 -11.99
C ASP A 94 -11.24 5.93 -11.42
N LEU A 95 -11.00 4.81 -10.76
CA LEU A 95 -9.71 4.50 -10.14
C LEU A 95 -8.99 3.42 -10.95
N ARG A 96 -8.16 3.88 -11.87
CA ARG A 96 -7.47 3.01 -12.82
C ARG A 96 -5.96 3.10 -12.66
N HIS A 97 -5.27 2.08 -13.13
CA HIS A 97 -3.81 2.05 -13.17
C HIS A 97 -3.33 2.76 -14.45
N ASP A 98 -3.74 4.01 -14.61
CA ASP A 98 -3.58 4.75 -15.87
C ASP A 98 -2.38 5.68 -15.90
N ARG A 99 -1.57 5.68 -14.83
CA ARG A 99 -0.43 6.59 -14.70
C ARG A 99 0.55 6.10 -13.66
N PRO A 100 1.77 6.66 -13.61
CA PRO A 100 2.70 6.39 -12.51
C PRO A 100 2.15 6.87 -11.17
N GLY A 101 2.57 6.23 -10.09
CA GLY A 101 2.25 6.69 -8.74
C GLY A 101 0.90 6.24 -8.21
N ARG A 102 0.26 5.26 -8.84
CA ARG A 102 -0.97 4.67 -8.30
C ARG A 102 -0.64 3.73 -7.16
N LEU A 103 -1.32 3.92 -6.02
CA LEU A 103 -1.23 3.02 -4.87
C LEU A 103 -2.38 2.03 -4.96
N SER A 104 -2.05 0.74 -5.00
CA SER A 104 -3.01 -0.32 -5.28
C SER A 104 -2.76 -1.52 -4.38
N MET A 105 -3.79 -2.34 -4.16
CA MET A 105 -3.70 -3.52 -3.32
C MET A 105 -3.14 -4.71 -4.08
N ALA A 106 -2.07 -5.29 -3.55
CA ALA A 106 -1.60 -6.59 -4.01
C ALA A 106 -2.55 -7.67 -3.53
N ASN A 107 -2.66 -8.76 -4.27
CA ASN A 107 -3.51 -9.88 -3.89
C ASN A 107 -3.04 -11.18 -4.55
N ALA A 108 -3.65 -12.29 -4.14
CA ALA A 108 -3.39 -13.62 -4.70
C ALA A 108 -4.63 -14.14 -5.45
N GLY A 109 -5.41 -13.24 -6.04
CA GLY A 109 -6.64 -13.53 -6.75
C GLY A 109 -7.82 -12.75 -6.17
N PRO A 110 -9.04 -13.01 -6.63
CA PRO A 110 -10.21 -12.25 -6.18
C PRO A 110 -10.41 -12.29 -4.66
N ASN A 111 -10.66 -11.12 -4.08
CA ASN A 111 -11.02 -10.96 -2.66
C ASN A 111 -9.98 -11.53 -1.68
N THR A 112 -8.69 -11.36 -2.00
CA THR A 112 -7.60 -11.85 -1.14
C THR A 112 -6.67 -10.75 -0.67
N GLY A 113 -7.06 -9.49 -0.78
CA GLY A 113 -6.27 -8.37 -0.27
C GLY A 113 -6.07 -8.45 1.23
N GLY A 114 -4.95 -7.97 1.71
CA GLY A 114 -4.64 -7.95 3.14
C GLY A 114 -3.82 -6.70 3.50
N SER A 115 -2.50 -6.85 3.59
CA SER A 115 -1.63 -5.73 3.94
C SER A 115 -0.69 -5.32 2.81
N GLN A 116 -0.45 -6.18 1.84
CA GLN A 116 0.51 -5.89 0.79
C GLN A 116 -0.08 -4.91 -0.22
N PHE A 117 0.73 -3.94 -0.62
CA PHE A 117 0.36 -2.92 -1.57
C PHE A 117 1.50 -2.66 -2.54
N PHE A 118 1.21 -2.00 -3.64
CA PHE A 118 2.25 -1.58 -4.58
C PHE A 118 1.99 -0.16 -5.08
N ILE A 119 3.07 0.49 -5.50
CA ILE A 119 3.02 1.81 -6.13
C ILE A 119 3.60 1.65 -7.52
N THR A 120 2.88 2.10 -8.55
CA THR A 120 3.29 1.91 -9.92
C THR A 120 4.36 2.91 -10.37
N HIS A 121 5.30 2.42 -11.20
CA HIS A 121 6.28 3.27 -11.88
C HIS A 121 5.72 3.85 -13.18
N VAL A 122 4.79 3.14 -13.79
CA VAL A 122 4.23 3.46 -15.11
C VAL A 122 2.75 3.10 -15.10
N ALA A 123 2.03 3.45 -16.15
CA ALA A 123 0.66 2.96 -16.31
C ALA A 123 0.68 1.43 -16.49
N THR A 124 -0.23 0.76 -15.77
CA THR A 124 -0.33 -0.71 -15.79
C THR A 124 -1.80 -1.11 -16.01
N PRO A 125 -2.39 -0.75 -17.17
CA PRO A 125 -3.83 -0.91 -17.36
C PRO A 125 -4.33 -2.35 -17.31
N TRP A 126 -3.46 -3.34 -17.52
CA TRP A 126 -3.84 -4.75 -17.39
C TRP A 126 -4.19 -5.16 -15.97
N LEU A 127 -3.89 -4.31 -14.97
CA LEU A 127 -4.22 -4.58 -13.57
C LEU A 127 -5.60 -4.04 -13.18
N ASP A 128 -6.25 -3.27 -14.04
CA ASP A 128 -7.59 -2.73 -13.76
C ASP A 128 -8.59 -3.86 -13.54
N ASP A 129 -9.46 -3.67 -12.55
CA ASP A 129 -10.48 -4.65 -12.14
C ASP A 129 -9.90 -5.98 -11.63
N ARG A 130 -8.61 -5.99 -11.30
CA ARG A 130 -7.93 -7.12 -10.65
C ARG A 130 -7.29 -6.69 -9.34
N HIS A 131 -6.88 -5.42 -9.26
CA HIS A 131 -6.29 -4.82 -8.07
C HIS A 131 -7.02 -3.52 -7.79
N ALA A 132 -7.29 -3.27 -6.51
CA ALA A 132 -8.05 -2.09 -6.08
C ALA A 132 -7.10 -0.90 -5.88
N VAL A 133 -7.21 0.09 -6.75
CA VAL A 133 -6.50 1.37 -6.58
C VAL A 133 -7.15 2.13 -5.43
N PHE A 134 -6.37 2.59 -4.46
CA PHE A 134 -6.92 3.31 -3.32
C PHE A 134 -6.14 4.58 -2.94
N GLY A 135 -5.16 4.96 -3.73
CA GLY A 135 -4.41 6.20 -3.50
C GLY A 135 -3.51 6.58 -4.66
N GLU A 136 -2.85 7.72 -4.51
CA GLU A 136 -1.87 8.19 -5.50
C GLU A 136 -0.77 8.97 -4.81
N VAL A 137 0.44 8.90 -5.37
CA VAL A 137 1.58 9.67 -4.90
C VAL A 137 1.36 11.14 -5.26
N VAL A 138 1.45 12.03 -4.26
CA VAL A 138 1.36 13.47 -4.46
C VAL A 138 2.71 14.17 -4.27
N GLU A 139 3.62 13.57 -3.50
CA GLU A 139 5.00 14.06 -3.35
C GLU A 139 5.92 12.85 -3.16
N GLY A 140 7.13 12.93 -3.71
CA GLY A 140 8.14 11.91 -3.49
C GLY A 140 8.21 10.82 -4.53
N MET A 141 7.71 11.06 -5.75
CA MET A 141 7.80 10.05 -6.80
C MET A 141 9.27 9.70 -7.10
N GLU A 142 10.19 10.66 -6.98
CA GLU A 142 11.63 10.39 -7.13
C GLU A 142 12.13 9.41 -6.07
N ILE A 143 11.53 9.39 -4.89
CA ILE A 143 11.85 8.43 -3.84
C ILE A 143 11.36 7.04 -4.25
N VAL A 144 10.16 6.94 -4.82
CA VAL A 144 9.64 5.67 -5.33
C VAL A 144 10.62 5.06 -6.35
N HIS A 145 11.13 5.89 -7.25
CA HIS A 145 12.11 5.42 -8.25
C HIS A 145 13.48 5.09 -7.65
N ALA A 146 13.80 5.62 -6.47
CA ALA A 146 15.08 5.36 -5.80
C ALA A 146 15.06 4.06 -4.98
N ILE A 147 13.89 3.46 -4.76
CA ILE A 147 13.77 2.21 -4.00
C ILE A 147 14.43 1.09 -4.79
N ARG A 148 15.30 0.34 -4.10
CA ARG A 148 16.16 -0.67 -4.71
C ARG A 148 15.35 -1.82 -5.32
N GLU A 149 15.74 -2.22 -6.54
CA GLU A 149 15.16 -3.40 -7.17
C GLU A 149 15.36 -4.63 -6.28
N ARG A 150 14.37 -5.49 -6.27
CA ARG A 150 14.43 -6.71 -5.49
C ARG A 150 13.51 -7.79 -6.04
N GLU A 151 14.05 -9.00 -6.10
CA GLU A 151 13.29 -10.21 -6.45
C GLU A 151 13.32 -11.15 -5.25
N PRO A 152 12.17 -11.40 -4.58
CA PRO A 152 12.15 -12.17 -3.32
C PRO A 152 12.76 -13.57 -3.43
N GLN A 153 12.67 -14.20 -4.59
CA GLN A 153 13.16 -15.56 -4.77
C GLN A 153 14.65 -15.63 -5.07
N ARG A 154 15.28 -14.49 -5.42
CA ARG A 154 16.67 -14.45 -5.85
C ARG A 154 17.55 -13.68 -4.88
N ASP A 155 17.05 -12.57 -4.36
CA ASP A 155 17.87 -11.66 -3.54
C ASP A 155 17.85 -12.06 -2.08
N ARG A 156 19.04 -12.22 -1.50
CA ARG A 156 19.19 -12.61 -0.09
C ARG A 156 19.02 -11.42 0.84
N GLU A 157 19.47 -10.25 0.41
CA GLU A 157 19.38 -9.05 1.24
C GLU A 157 17.96 -8.51 1.24
N PRO A 158 17.48 -7.97 2.38
CA PRO A 158 16.15 -7.37 2.42
C PRO A 158 16.06 -6.16 1.50
N GLY A 159 14.83 -5.85 1.10
CA GLY A 159 14.56 -4.64 0.35
C GLY A 159 14.69 -3.39 1.22
N ASP A 160 14.56 -2.23 0.59
CA ASP A 160 14.58 -0.96 1.33
C ASP A 160 13.46 -0.96 2.37
N ARG A 161 13.74 -0.38 3.53
CA ARG A 161 12.86 -0.45 4.69
C ARG A 161 11.87 0.71 4.74
N ILE A 162 10.65 0.38 5.16
CA ILE A 162 9.66 1.36 5.58
C ILE A 162 9.85 1.55 7.08
N GLU A 163 10.29 2.73 7.50
CA GLU A 163 10.48 3.02 8.92
C GLU A 163 9.14 3.04 9.65
N ARG A 164 8.16 3.73 9.04
CA ARG A 164 6.80 3.83 9.53
C ARG A 164 5.91 4.45 8.46
N VAL A 165 4.60 4.34 8.68
CA VAL A 165 3.61 5.04 7.85
C VAL A 165 2.81 5.95 8.76
N GLU A 166 2.86 7.26 8.49
CA GLU A 166 2.15 8.28 9.27
C GLU A 166 0.87 8.68 8.53
N ILE A 167 -0.24 8.73 9.25
CA ILE A 167 -1.53 9.09 8.66
C ILE A 167 -1.86 10.53 9.02
N GLU A 168 -2.24 11.33 8.01
CA GLU A 168 -2.77 12.67 8.18
C GLU A 168 -4.26 12.63 7.91
N GLU A 169 -5.03 13.13 8.85
CA GLU A 169 -6.49 13.19 8.77
C GLU A 169 -6.90 14.65 8.96
N SER A 170 -7.66 15.19 8.03
CA SER A 170 -8.09 16.57 8.11
C SER A 170 -9.54 16.73 7.69
N PRO A 171 -10.30 17.65 8.34
CA PRO A 171 -11.67 17.92 7.92
C PRO A 171 -11.72 18.40 6.48
N HIS A 172 -12.80 18.04 5.79
CA HIS A 172 -13.05 18.53 4.45
C HIS A 172 -13.39 20.01 4.54
N SER A 173 -12.65 20.83 3.81
CA SER A 173 -12.89 22.27 3.77
C SER A 173 -13.79 22.63 2.61
#